data_51747dceb701df9c038ebf121deff190
#
_entry.id   51747dceb701df9c038ebf121deff190
#
_cell.length_a   1.000
_cell.length_b   1.000
_cell.length_c   1.000
_cell.angle_alpha   90.00
_cell.angle_beta   90.00
_cell.angle_gamma   90.00
#
_symmetry.space_group_name_H-M   'P 1'
#
loop_
_entity.id
_entity.type
_entity.pdbx_description
1 polymer ?
#
loop_
_entity_poly.entity_id
_entity_poly.type
_entity_poly.pdbx_seq_one_letter_code
_entity_poly.pdbx_strand_id
1 'polypeptide(L)'
;MAYYLIEEDPDSEFQISLGSIPLGRKERKAMLLGETVFIPPEPLSIPLAYSPGENMADFTNYKYPLISPRFKELLEEATRDRLFYREIYLEDDTYQYPYYYLAAPKYDCIDYKNSRYEKDERMPGGIRIKNGFCIRSTIVQKADIFRAQGLSNRKLIISERLKKLMEAANLKGIQYIETTEVNDTVI
;
A
#
# COMPACT_ATOMS: atom_id res chain seq x y z
N MET A 1 -18.71 5.52 8.57
CA MET A 1 -17.58 6.02 7.75
C MET A 1 -17.03 4.81 7.04
N ALA A 2 -16.99 4.82 5.72
CA ALA A 2 -16.46 3.72 4.93
C ALA A 2 -14.93 3.82 4.83
N TYR A 3 -14.27 2.66 4.76
CA TYR A 3 -12.84 2.51 4.56
C TYR A 3 -12.58 1.59 3.39
N TYR A 4 -11.50 1.83 2.66
CA TYR A 4 -11.17 1.11 1.44
C TYR A 4 -9.73 0.61 1.50
N LEU A 5 -9.52 -0.63 1.07
CA LEU A 5 -8.19 -1.10 0.65
C LEU A 5 -7.87 -0.49 -0.71
N ILE A 6 -6.62 -0.09 -0.89
CA ILE A 6 -6.10 0.23 -2.21
C ILE A 6 -5.23 -0.93 -2.70
N GLU A 7 -5.49 -1.38 -3.91
CA GLU A 7 -4.79 -2.46 -4.60
C GLU A 7 -4.40 -2.00 -6.01
N GLU A 8 -3.45 -2.71 -6.61
CA GLU A 8 -3.24 -2.56 -8.05
C GLU A 8 -4.52 -2.92 -8.79
N ASP A 9 -4.86 -2.12 -9.79
CA ASP A 9 -5.97 -2.44 -10.69
C ASP A 9 -5.47 -3.42 -11.78
N PRO A 10 -5.88 -4.70 -11.73
CA PRO A 10 -5.40 -5.72 -12.65
C PRO A 10 -5.86 -5.49 -14.09
N ASP A 11 -6.94 -4.74 -14.27
CA ASP A 11 -7.53 -4.44 -15.59
C ASP A 11 -7.02 -3.12 -16.18
N SER A 12 -6.16 -2.41 -15.44
CA SER A 12 -5.58 -1.15 -15.89
C SER A 12 -4.50 -1.35 -16.95
N GLU A 13 -4.46 -0.48 -17.94
CA GLU A 13 -3.31 -0.35 -18.86
C GLU A 13 -2.06 0.23 -18.16
N PHE A 14 -2.25 0.89 -17.01
CA PHE A 14 -1.17 1.45 -16.18
C PHE A 14 -0.71 0.39 -15.18
N GLN A 15 0.48 -0.17 -15.40
CA GLN A 15 1.02 -1.23 -14.56
C GLN A 15 2.51 -1.02 -14.27
N ILE A 16 2.97 -1.62 -13.18
CA ILE A 16 4.38 -1.65 -12.80
C ILE A 16 4.78 -3.10 -12.52
N SER A 17 5.71 -3.61 -13.31
CA SER A 17 6.28 -4.94 -13.05
C SER A 17 7.72 -4.81 -12.57
N LEU A 18 7.93 -5.17 -11.30
CA LEU A 18 9.24 -5.08 -10.67
C LEU A 18 10.09 -6.32 -10.98
N GLY A 19 11.31 -6.10 -11.38
CA GLY A 19 12.32 -7.13 -11.51
C GLY A 19 12.89 -7.58 -10.17
N SER A 20 14.14 -8.03 -10.16
CA SER A 20 14.82 -8.46 -8.94
C SER A 20 15.17 -7.26 -8.07
N ILE A 21 14.73 -7.27 -6.81
CA ILE A 21 14.95 -6.16 -5.88
C ILE A 21 16.27 -6.39 -5.13
N PRO A 22 17.25 -5.48 -5.25
CA PRO A 22 18.61 -5.64 -4.69
C PRO A 22 18.65 -5.30 -3.20
N LEU A 23 17.83 -6.00 -2.39
CA LEU A 23 17.77 -5.81 -0.95
C LEU A 23 18.32 -6.99 -0.17
N GLY A 24 19.04 -6.71 0.91
CA GLY A 24 19.40 -7.70 1.91
C GLY A 24 18.19 -8.26 2.66
N ARG A 25 18.35 -9.44 3.28
CA ARG A 25 17.24 -10.13 3.98
C ARG A 25 16.60 -9.26 5.08
N LYS A 26 17.42 -8.56 5.87
CA LYS A 26 16.94 -7.72 6.98
C LYS A 26 16.12 -6.53 6.46
N GLU A 27 16.64 -5.84 5.46
CA GLU A 27 16.00 -4.68 4.86
C GLU A 27 14.69 -5.06 4.15
N ARG A 28 14.72 -6.14 3.39
CA ARG A 28 13.52 -6.71 2.76
C ARG A 28 12.43 -7.01 3.78
N LYS A 29 12.80 -7.62 4.92
CA LYS A 29 11.87 -7.87 6.02
C LYS A 29 11.33 -6.58 6.62
N ALA A 30 12.19 -5.59 6.86
CA ALA A 30 11.79 -4.29 7.39
C ALA A 30 10.78 -3.58 6.49
N MET A 31 11.02 -3.55 5.18
CA MET A 31 10.07 -2.99 4.21
C MET A 31 8.75 -3.78 4.15
N LEU A 32 8.80 -5.11 4.18
CA LEU A 32 7.59 -5.95 4.21
C LEU A 32 6.75 -5.72 5.47
N LEU A 33 7.37 -5.45 6.60
CA LEU A 33 6.70 -5.20 7.88
C LEU A 33 6.43 -3.72 8.15
N GLY A 34 7.02 -2.82 7.35
CA GLY A 34 6.96 -1.37 7.55
C GLY A 34 7.63 -0.92 8.83
N GLU A 35 8.72 -1.59 9.20
CA GLU A 35 9.57 -1.26 10.35
C GLU A 35 10.57 -0.17 9.96
N THR A 36 10.10 1.07 9.88
CA THR A 36 10.81 2.20 9.28
C THR A 36 12.17 2.51 9.91
N VAL A 37 12.35 2.17 11.19
CA VAL A 37 13.62 2.34 11.91
C VAL A 37 14.76 1.50 11.30
N PHE A 38 14.42 0.39 10.63
CA PHE A 38 15.39 -0.52 10.00
C PHE A 38 15.47 -0.36 8.48
N ILE A 39 14.78 0.65 7.93
CA ILE A 39 14.84 0.95 6.50
C ILE A 39 15.90 2.03 6.28
N PRO A 40 16.98 1.75 5.52
CA PRO A 40 17.98 2.75 5.19
C PRO A 40 17.34 3.96 4.47
N PRO A 41 17.81 5.19 4.76
CA PRO A 41 17.27 6.38 4.13
C PRO A 41 17.76 6.60 2.70
N GLU A 42 18.83 5.91 2.29
CA GLU A 42 19.42 6.06 0.97
C GLU A 42 18.43 5.61 -0.11
N PRO A 43 18.39 6.30 -1.26
CA PRO A 43 17.60 5.89 -2.41
C PRO A 43 17.92 4.45 -2.84
N LEU A 44 16.92 3.76 -3.36
CA LEU A 44 17.05 2.39 -3.84
C LEU A 44 16.64 2.31 -5.30
N SER A 45 17.52 1.79 -6.16
CA SER A 45 17.18 1.46 -7.54
C SER A 45 16.62 0.04 -7.66
N ILE A 46 15.50 -0.09 -8.35
CA ILE A 46 14.82 -1.36 -8.61
C ILE A 46 14.61 -1.49 -10.11
N PRO A 47 15.17 -2.52 -10.75
CA PRO A 47 14.95 -2.73 -12.18
C PRO A 47 13.48 -3.08 -12.44
N LEU A 48 12.94 -2.57 -13.53
CA LEU A 48 11.66 -3.00 -14.08
C LEU A 48 11.86 -4.34 -14.82
N ALA A 49 10.84 -5.19 -14.79
CA ALA A 49 10.86 -6.45 -15.54
C ALA A 49 10.64 -6.22 -17.04
N TYR A 50 9.96 -5.14 -17.38
CA TYR A 50 9.79 -4.63 -18.74
C TYR A 50 9.58 -3.12 -18.70
N SER A 51 9.87 -2.42 -19.83
CA SER A 51 9.62 -0.99 -19.93
C SER A 51 8.13 -0.71 -20.13
N PRO A 52 7.47 0.03 -19.23
CA PRO A 52 6.06 0.37 -19.35
C PRO A 52 5.81 1.55 -20.31
N GLY A 53 6.87 2.19 -20.82
CA GLY A 53 6.75 3.41 -21.60
C GLY A 53 6.14 4.56 -20.77
N GLU A 54 5.11 5.19 -21.34
CA GLU A 54 4.38 6.29 -20.65
C GLU A 54 3.28 5.79 -19.71
N ASN A 55 3.01 4.49 -19.67
CA ASN A 55 1.88 3.90 -18.93
C ASN A 55 2.27 3.47 -17.51
N MET A 56 2.89 4.35 -16.74
CA MET A 56 3.25 4.10 -15.34
C MET A 56 2.06 4.32 -14.42
N ALA A 57 1.77 3.33 -13.56
CA ALA A 57 0.76 3.46 -12.53
C ALA A 57 1.20 4.41 -11.41
N ASP A 58 0.27 5.10 -10.76
CA ASP A 58 0.56 5.91 -9.57
C ASP A 58 0.79 5.06 -8.31
N PHE A 59 0.43 3.77 -8.34
CA PHE A 59 0.53 2.86 -7.21
C PHE A 59 0.82 1.42 -7.66
N THR A 60 1.66 0.75 -6.89
CA THR A 60 1.82 -0.71 -6.90
C THR A 60 2.01 -1.24 -5.48
N ASN A 61 1.46 -2.40 -5.18
CA ASN A 61 1.68 -3.10 -3.91
C ASN A 61 2.05 -4.58 -4.10
N TYR A 62 2.45 -4.97 -5.30
CA TYR A 62 2.82 -6.36 -5.62
C TYR A 62 3.88 -6.92 -4.65
N LYS A 63 4.99 -6.19 -4.44
CA LYS A 63 6.03 -6.54 -3.47
C LYS A 63 6.06 -5.60 -2.28
N TYR A 64 5.98 -4.30 -2.55
CA TYR A 64 5.98 -3.22 -1.57
C TYR A 64 5.02 -2.12 -2.02
N PRO A 65 4.43 -1.35 -1.10
CA PRO A 65 3.63 -0.20 -1.49
C PRO A 65 4.55 0.90 -2.03
N LEU A 66 4.55 1.06 -3.35
CA LEU A 66 5.26 2.11 -4.05
C LEU A 66 4.25 3.09 -4.64
N ILE A 67 4.55 4.38 -4.53
CA ILE A 67 3.69 5.45 -5.03
C ILE A 67 4.47 6.41 -5.92
N SER A 68 3.80 7.00 -6.90
CA SER A 68 4.37 8.03 -7.76
C SER A 68 4.62 9.33 -6.99
N PRO A 69 5.44 10.27 -7.50
CA PRO A 69 5.58 11.62 -6.96
C PRO A 69 4.25 12.33 -6.79
N ARG A 70 3.39 12.23 -7.78
CA ARG A 70 2.07 12.84 -7.82
C ARG A 70 1.14 12.31 -6.73
N PHE A 71 1.19 11.01 -6.43
CA PHE A 71 0.43 10.44 -5.32
C PHE A 71 1.02 10.89 -3.98
N LYS A 72 2.35 10.95 -3.85
CA LYS A 72 3.01 11.48 -2.65
C LYS A 72 2.60 12.92 -2.36
N GLU A 73 2.64 13.80 -3.36
CA GLU A 73 2.21 15.21 -3.23
C GLU A 73 0.76 15.30 -2.73
N LEU A 74 -0.15 14.54 -3.34
CA LEU A 74 -1.54 14.48 -2.88
C LEU A 74 -1.65 14.06 -1.40
N LEU A 75 -0.89 13.06 -0.95
CA LEU A 75 -0.91 12.63 0.45
C LEU A 75 -0.40 13.71 1.38
N GLU A 76 0.68 14.41 1.03
CA GLU A 76 1.26 15.50 1.82
C GLU A 76 0.30 16.69 1.95
N GLU A 77 -0.47 16.98 0.93
CA GLU A 77 -1.49 18.04 0.96
C GLU A 77 -2.78 17.62 1.68
N ALA A 78 -3.21 16.38 1.45
CA ALA A 78 -4.52 15.91 1.88
C ALA A 78 -4.55 15.36 3.30
N THR A 79 -3.45 14.85 3.85
CA THR A 79 -3.44 14.14 5.13
C THR A 79 -2.54 14.83 6.16
N ARG A 80 -2.80 14.52 7.45
CA ARG A 80 -1.92 14.87 8.57
C ARG A 80 -1.28 13.63 9.19
N ASP A 81 -1.43 12.49 8.53
CA ASP A 81 -0.88 11.23 9.00
C ASP A 81 0.66 11.25 8.94
N ARG A 82 1.29 10.64 9.93
CA ARG A 82 2.75 10.49 9.94
C ARG A 82 3.17 9.39 8.97
N LEU A 83 3.42 9.76 7.73
CA LEU A 83 3.84 8.87 6.68
C LEU A 83 5.38 8.82 6.61
N PHE A 84 5.90 7.64 6.32
CA PHE A 84 7.31 7.46 6.02
C PHE A 84 7.47 7.19 4.53
N TYR A 85 8.41 7.88 3.92
CA TYR A 85 8.78 7.72 2.52
C TYR A 85 10.25 7.35 2.40
N ARG A 86 10.56 6.42 1.49
CA ARG A 86 11.91 6.17 1.00
C ARG A 86 11.91 6.35 -0.50
N GLU A 87 12.85 7.09 -1.01
CA GLU A 87 13.01 7.31 -2.45
C GLU A 87 13.42 6.02 -3.15
N ILE A 88 12.74 5.72 -4.24
CA ILE A 88 12.93 4.55 -5.09
C ILE A 88 13.08 5.03 -6.53
N TYR A 89 14.09 4.54 -7.24
CA TYR A 89 14.20 4.70 -8.67
C TYR A 89 13.83 3.39 -9.35
N LEU A 90 12.73 3.39 -10.10
CA LEU A 90 12.38 2.28 -10.98
C LEU A 90 13.13 2.48 -12.30
N GLU A 91 13.88 1.49 -12.73
CA GLU A 91 14.81 1.62 -13.85
C GLU A 91 14.50 0.63 -14.97
N ASP A 92 14.45 1.12 -16.19
CA ASP A 92 14.61 0.30 -17.39
C ASP A 92 15.95 0.66 -18.06
N ASP A 93 16.21 0.09 -19.25
CA ASP A 93 17.46 0.31 -19.99
C ASP A 93 17.66 1.77 -20.44
N THR A 94 16.63 2.61 -20.37
CA THR A 94 16.64 3.96 -20.93
C THR A 94 16.35 5.04 -19.92
N TYR A 95 15.45 4.77 -18.95
CA TYR A 95 14.90 5.77 -18.04
C TYR A 95 14.94 5.34 -16.60
N GLN A 96 15.00 6.34 -15.72
CA GLN A 96 14.77 6.22 -14.29
C GLN A 96 13.47 6.95 -13.93
N TYR A 97 12.56 6.23 -13.27
CA TYR A 97 11.27 6.76 -12.84
C TYR A 97 11.29 6.94 -11.33
N PRO A 98 11.15 8.17 -10.81
CA PRO A 98 11.09 8.41 -9.37
C PRO A 98 9.80 7.85 -8.77
N TYR A 99 9.95 7.09 -7.70
CA TYR A 99 8.87 6.54 -6.88
C TYR A 99 9.23 6.64 -5.41
N TYR A 100 8.28 6.32 -4.56
CA TYR A 100 8.48 6.31 -3.11
C TYR A 100 7.89 5.04 -2.51
N TYR A 101 8.68 4.32 -1.74
CA TYR A 101 8.15 3.35 -0.82
C TYR A 101 7.38 4.09 0.27
N LEU A 102 6.17 3.64 0.56
CA LEU A 102 5.28 4.23 1.56
C LEU A 102 5.09 3.29 2.75
N ALA A 103 5.30 3.80 3.96
CA ALA A 103 4.82 3.15 5.17
C ALA A 103 3.89 4.08 5.95
N ALA A 104 2.65 3.65 6.13
CA ALA A 104 1.63 4.36 6.88
C ALA A 104 1.58 3.89 8.35
N PRO A 105 1.01 4.67 9.28
CA PRO A 105 0.81 4.27 10.66
C PRO A 105 0.04 2.95 10.77
N LYS A 106 0.34 2.16 11.80
CA LYS A 106 -0.28 0.85 12.03
C LYS A 106 -1.14 0.89 13.28
N TYR A 107 -2.41 0.45 13.16
CA TYR A 107 -3.37 0.42 14.24
C TYR A 107 -3.94 -0.98 14.46
N ASP A 108 -4.21 -1.33 15.72
CA ASP A 108 -5.03 -2.49 16.08
C ASP A 108 -6.51 -2.13 15.97
N CYS A 109 -6.97 -1.99 14.74
CA CYS A 109 -8.27 -1.41 14.42
C CYS A 109 -9.30 -2.37 13.82
N ILE A 110 -8.95 -3.64 13.62
CA ILE A 110 -9.92 -4.61 13.11
C ILE A 110 -10.95 -4.92 14.19
N ASP A 111 -12.22 -4.79 13.85
CA ASP A 111 -13.33 -5.25 14.69
C ASP A 111 -13.57 -6.73 14.44
N TYR A 112 -12.84 -7.57 15.16
CA TYR A 112 -12.94 -9.03 15.02
C TYR A 112 -14.33 -9.58 15.34
N LYS A 113 -15.14 -8.87 16.12
CA LYS A 113 -16.51 -9.29 16.45
C LYS A 113 -17.44 -9.20 15.24
N ASN A 114 -17.21 -8.18 14.40
CA ASN A 114 -18.03 -7.90 13.22
C ASN A 114 -17.32 -8.25 11.90
N SER A 115 -16.16 -8.90 11.97
CA SER A 115 -15.37 -9.33 10.80
C SER A 115 -15.43 -10.85 10.66
N ARG A 116 -15.32 -11.34 9.42
CA ARG A 116 -15.23 -12.78 9.14
C ARG A 116 -13.76 -13.15 8.94
N TYR A 117 -13.19 -13.89 9.88
CA TYR A 117 -11.79 -14.31 9.86
C TYR A 117 -11.62 -15.73 10.39
N GLU A 118 -10.48 -16.34 10.08
CA GLU A 118 -9.99 -17.54 10.72
C GLU A 118 -8.56 -17.34 11.23
N LYS A 119 -8.14 -18.12 12.21
CA LYS A 119 -6.75 -18.16 12.64
C LYS A 119 -5.94 -18.92 11.61
N ASP A 120 -4.84 -18.34 11.14
CA ASP A 120 -3.90 -18.98 10.24
C ASP A 120 -2.48 -18.53 10.58
N GLU A 121 -1.73 -19.39 11.27
CA GLU A 121 -0.36 -19.09 11.71
C GLU A 121 0.63 -18.83 10.56
N ARG A 122 0.28 -19.22 9.33
CA ARG A 122 1.09 -18.96 8.14
C ARG A 122 0.98 -17.50 7.67
N MET A 123 -0.06 -16.80 8.10
CA MET A 123 -0.28 -15.41 7.74
C MET A 123 0.53 -14.48 8.65
N PRO A 124 1.04 -13.35 8.13
CA PRO A 124 1.87 -12.39 8.88
C PRO A 124 1.19 -11.75 10.09
N GLY A 125 0.02 -11.97 10.41
CA GLY A 125 -0.68 -11.47 11.60
C GLY A 125 -1.41 -12.57 12.34
N GLY A 126 -1.23 -13.83 11.91
CA GLY A 126 -1.89 -14.98 12.50
C GLY A 126 -3.38 -15.09 12.19
N ILE A 127 -3.88 -14.27 11.25
CA ILE A 127 -5.29 -14.28 10.83
C ILE A 127 -5.41 -14.22 9.31
N ARG A 128 -6.49 -14.81 8.82
CA ARG A 128 -6.94 -14.70 7.43
C ARG A 128 -8.36 -14.13 7.41
N ILE A 129 -8.56 -13.03 6.72
CA ILE A 129 -9.89 -12.47 6.50
C ILE A 129 -10.58 -13.29 5.40
N LYS A 130 -11.83 -13.67 5.62
CA LYS A 130 -12.60 -14.51 4.68
C LYS A 130 -13.50 -13.72 3.75
N ASN A 131 -14.30 -12.82 4.28
CA ASN A 131 -15.26 -12.03 3.49
C ASN A 131 -15.45 -10.68 4.17
N GLY A 132 -14.54 -9.76 3.92
CA GLY A 132 -14.59 -8.43 4.47
C GLY A 132 -14.21 -8.33 5.96
N PHE A 133 -13.87 -7.14 6.35
CA PHE A 133 -13.60 -6.81 7.74
C PHE A 133 -14.06 -5.39 8.09
N CYS A 134 -14.44 -5.22 9.33
CA CYS A 134 -14.88 -3.94 9.87
C CYS A 134 -13.74 -3.22 10.58
N ILE A 135 -13.70 -1.90 10.44
CA ILE A 135 -12.73 -1.03 11.12
C ILE A 135 -13.39 -0.36 12.33
N ARG A 136 -12.73 -0.44 13.47
CA ARG A 136 -13.09 0.35 14.67
C ARG A 136 -12.68 1.81 14.47
N SER A 137 -13.61 2.63 13.98
CA SER A 137 -13.37 4.04 13.66
C SER A 137 -12.86 4.87 14.85
N THR A 138 -13.22 4.48 16.07
CA THR A 138 -12.73 5.12 17.30
C THR A 138 -11.23 4.95 17.53
N ILE A 139 -10.62 3.89 16.97
CA ILE A 139 -9.18 3.62 17.07
C ILE A 139 -8.41 4.44 16.04
N VAL A 140 -8.87 4.45 14.79
CA VAL A 140 -8.19 5.16 13.70
C VAL A 140 -8.51 6.65 13.69
N GLN A 141 -9.55 7.06 14.43
CA GLN A 141 -9.97 8.45 14.59
C GLN A 141 -10.12 9.19 13.26
N LYS A 142 -9.18 10.13 12.99
CA LYS A 142 -9.16 10.97 11.80
C LYS A 142 -8.08 10.56 10.80
N ALA A 143 -7.48 9.38 10.95
CA ALA A 143 -6.49 8.90 10.01
C ALA A 143 -7.12 8.69 8.63
N ASP A 144 -6.46 9.24 7.62
CA ASP A 144 -6.90 9.12 6.23
C ASP A 144 -6.24 7.94 5.52
N ILE A 145 -5.02 7.58 5.94
CA ILE A 145 -4.29 6.43 5.40
C ILE A 145 -3.56 5.70 6.53
N PHE A 146 -3.75 4.38 6.62
CA PHE A 146 -3.18 3.57 7.69
C PHE A 146 -3.09 2.09 7.29
N ARG A 147 -2.52 1.29 8.18
CA ARG A 147 -2.43 -0.17 8.09
C ARG A 147 -3.12 -0.79 9.29
N ALA A 148 -3.79 -1.92 9.10
CA ALA A 148 -4.37 -2.68 10.20
C ALA A 148 -3.38 -3.74 10.72
N GLN A 149 -3.25 -3.85 12.03
CA GLN A 149 -2.53 -4.96 12.65
C GLN A 149 -3.24 -6.27 12.32
N GLY A 150 -2.47 -7.28 11.94
CA GLY A 150 -3.00 -8.57 11.50
C GLY A 150 -3.07 -8.73 9.99
N LEU A 151 -3.02 -7.64 9.23
CA LEU A 151 -2.91 -7.69 7.77
C LEU A 151 -1.46 -7.51 7.30
N SER A 152 -1.21 -7.95 6.07
CA SER A 152 0.05 -7.69 5.39
C SER A 152 0.35 -6.19 5.33
N ASN A 153 1.63 -5.83 5.46
CA ASN A 153 2.06 -4.43 5.38
C ASN A 153 1.79 -3.76 4.03
N ARG A 154 1.58 -4.56 2.98
CA ARG A 154 1.23 -4.07 1.64
C ARG A 154 -0.20 -3.53 1.56
N LYS A 155 -1.05 -3.89 2.54
CA LYS A 155 -2.47 -3.53 2.57
C LYS A 155 -2.65 -2.17 3.22
N LEU A 156 -2.71 -1.14 2.38
CA LEU A 156 -3.02 0.22 2.81
C LEU A 156 -4.53 0.42 2.83
N ILE A 157 -5.01 0.98 3.92
CA ILE A 157 -6.42 1.32 4.12
C ILE A 157 -6.57 2.83 4.10
N ILE A 158 -7.54 3.32 3.35
CA ILE A 158 -7.82 4.75 3.23
C ILE A 158 -9.24 5.09 3.67
N SER A 159 -9.43 6.34 4.09
CA SER A 159 -10.75 6.90 4.38
C SER A 159 -11.51 7.18 3.07
N GLU A 160 -12.84 7.23 3.15
CA GLU A 160 -13.70 7.65 2.04
C GLU A 160 -13.33 9.08 1.55
N ARG A 161 -12.93 9.97 2.46
CA ARG A 161 -12.47 11.30 2.11
C ARG A 161 -11.25 11.28 1.20
N LEU A 162 -10.22 10.50 1.59
CA LEU A 162 -9.00 10.39 0.80
C LEU A 162 -9.28 9.70 -0.54
N LYS A 163 -10.11 8.66 -0.57
CA LYS A 163 -10.55 8.02 -1.82
C LYS A 163 -11.10 9.03 -2.82
N LYS A 164 -12.04 9.89 -2.39
CA LYS A 164 -12.62 10.93 -3.26
C LYS A 164 -11.57 11.91 -3.81
N LEU A 165 -10.57 12.27 -3.02
CA LEU A 165 -9.47 13.13 -3.47
C LEU A 165 -8.57 12.42 -4.49
N MET A 166 -8.27 11.15 -4.28
CA MET A 166 -7.49 10.32 -5.21
C MET A 166 -8.21 10.13 -6.56
N GLU A 167 -9.53 9.89 -6.51
CA GLU A 167 -10.37 9.80 -7.72
C GLU A 167 -10.42 11.15 -8.46
N ALA A 168 -10.62 12.26 -7.74
CA ALA A 168 -10.61 13.60 -8.33
C ALA A 168 -9.26 13.98 -8.95
N ALA A 169 -8.16 13.53 -8.35
CA ALA A 169 -6.82 13.67 -8.91
C ALA A 169 -6.55 12.72 -10.09
N ASN A 170 -7.47 11.82 -10.40
CA ASN A 170 -7.34 10.84 -11.48
C ASN A 170 -6.05 10.02 -11.41
N LEU A 171 -5.70 9.53 -10.20
CA LEU A 171 -4.57 8.62 -10.01
C LEU A 171 -4.81 7.31 -10.77
N LYS A 172 -3.76 6.76 -11.37
CA LYS A 172 -3.81 5.63 -12.30
C LYS A 172 -3.38 4.32 -11.66
N GLY A 173 -3.97 3.21 -12.13
CA GLY A 173 -3.59 1.86 -11.73
C GLY A 173 -4.02 1.49 -10.31
N ILE A 174 -5.07 2.12 -9.77
CA ILE A 174 -5.55 1.91 -8.41
C ILE A 174 -6.98 1.38 -8.42
N GLN A 175 -7.20 0.24 -7.79
CA GLN A 175 -8.50 -0.28 -7.45
C GLN A 175 -8.83 0.03 -5.98
N TYR A 176 -10.07 0.42 -5.71
CA TYR A 176 -10.60 0.71 -4.37
C TYR A 176 -11.61 -0.37 -3.97
N ILE A 177 -11.30 -1.13 -2.93
CA ILE A 177 -12.16 -2.21 -2.44
C ILE A 177 -12.65 -1.84 -1.05
N GLU A 178 -13.95 -1.71 -0.85
CA GLU A 178 -14.49 -1.46 0.49
C GLU A 178 -14.09 -2.59 1.45
N THR A 179 -13.63 -2.24 2.65
CA THR A 179 -13.10 -3.24 3.60
C THR A 179 -14.11 -4.33 3.96
N THR A 180 -15.40 -4.02 3.86
CA THR A 180 -16.52 -4.95 4.08
C THR A 180 -16.76 -5.93 2.93
N GLU A 181 -16.16 -5.68 1.76
CA GLU A 181 -16.34 -6.46 0.52
C GLU A 181 -15.09 -7.23 0.11
N VAL A 182 -14.00 -7.08 0.85
CA VAL A 182 -12.73 -7.77 0.57
C VAL A 182 -12.90 -9.28 0.65
N ASN A 183 -12.48 -10.00 -0.37
CA ASN A 183 -12.50 -11.46 -0.41
C ASN A 183 -11.14 -12.09 -0.12
N ASP A 184 -11.10 -13.41 0.06
CA ASP A 184 -9.90 -14.20 0.44
C ASP A 184 -8.70 -14.04 -0.47
N THR A 185 -8.91 -13.68 -1.73
CA THR A 185 -7.85 -13.61 -2.74
C THR A 185 -7.05 -12.31 -2.65
N VAL A 186 -7.54 -11.33 -1.92
CA VAL A 186 -6.97 -9.98 -1.86
C VAL A 186 -6.03 -9.79 -0.65
N ILE A 187 -6.05 -10.69 0.34
CA ILE A 187 -5.35 -10.47 1.62
C ILE A 187 -4.16 -11.38 1.81
#